data_d16afd45a34d8ba57c0e4bbc378636e2
#
_entry.id   d16afd45a34d8ba57c0e4bbc378636e2
#
_cell.length_a   1.000
_cell.length_b   1.000
_cell.length_c   1.000
_cell.angle_alpha   90.00
_cell.angle_beta   90.00
_cell.angle_gamma   90.00
#
_symmetry.space_group_name_H-M   'P 1'
#
loop_
_entity.id
_entity.type
_entity.pdbx_description
1 polymer ?
#
loop_
_entity_poly.entity_id
_entity_poly.type
_entity_poly.pdbx_seq_one_letter_code
_entity_poly.pdbx_strand_id
1 'polypeptide(L)'
;MKKLSMNELGRISIDTFKKSVKLPIIVVLDNIRSMNNIGSVFRTCDAFRIQKIMLCGITAQPPHKDIEKTALGATQSVDWEYFPSTENAITTLKNLNYKIFAIEQVEHSSLLNN
;
A
#
# COMPACT_ATOMS: atom_id res chain seq x y z
N MET A 1 2.92 -1.21 21.59
CA MET A 1 3.86 -0.83 20.53
C MET A 1 4.06 0.68 20.51
N LYS A 2 5.29 1.09 20.47
CA LYS A 2 5.60 2.52 20.42
C LYS A 2 5.27 3.08 19.03
N LYS A 3 4.51 4.16 18.99
CA LYS A 3 4.24 4.84 17.72
C LYS A 3 5.39 5.76 17.38
N LEU A 4 5.80 5.72 16.13
CA LEU A 4 6.76 6.70 15.61
C LEU A 4 6.00 7.92 15.12
N SER A 5 6.56 9.10 15.35
CA SER A 5 5.99 10.31 14.79
C SER A 5 6.27 10.36 13.29
N MET A 6 5.52 11.18 12.57
CA MET A 6 5.78 11.37 11.14
C MET A 6 7.18 11.95 10.90
N ASN A 7 7.66 12.80 11.80
CA ASN A 7 9.00 13.36 11.70
C ASN A 7 10.07 12.29 11.85
N GLU A 8 9.87 11.35 12.77
CA GLU A 8 10.81 10.25 12.96
C GLU A 8 10.86 9.37 11.71
N LEU A 9 9.70 9.07 11.14
CA LEU A 9 9.63 8.28 9.92
C LEU A 9 10.32 8.97 8.75
N GLY A 10 10.18 10.30 8.65
CA GLY A 10 10.82 11.07 7.59
C GLY A 10 12.34 11.10 7.67
N ARG A 11 12.90 10.74 8.81
CA ARG A 11 14.36 10.67 8.99
C ARG A 11 14.96 9.32 8.67
N ILE A 12 14.12 8.30 8.49
CA ILE A 12 14.58 6.95 8.19
C ILE A 12 14.94 6.90 6.70
N SER A 13 16.17 6.48 6.39
CA SER A 13 16.57 6.31 5.00
C SER A 13 15.81 5.15 4.37
N ILE A 14 15.76 5.13 3.04
CA ILE A 14 15.08 4.06 2.30
C ILE A 14 15.64 2.69 2.69
N ASP A 15 16.96 2.56 2.73
CA ASP A 15 17.58 1.29 3.11
C ASP A 15 17.25 0.88 4.53
N THR A 16 17.31 1.83 5.45
CA THR A 16 16.97 1.57 6.85
C THR A 16 15.51 1.15 6.98
N PHE A 17 14.60 1.83 6.26
CA PHE A 17 13.20 1.46 6.25
C PHE A 17 13.01 0.02 5.79
N LYS A 18 13.62 -0.36 4.69
CA LYS A 18 13.45 -1.72 4.14
C LYS A 18 13.99 -2.80 5.07
N LYS A 19 14.99 -2.48 5.87
CA LYS A 19 15.57 -3.42 6.82
C LYS A 19 14.86 -3.44 8.17
N SER A 20 14.03 -2.43 8.45
CA SER A 20 13.36 -2.34 9.73
C SER A 20 12.20 -3.33 9.81
N VAL A 21 11.76 -3.64 11.03
CA VAL A 21 10.60 -4.48 11.25
C VAL A 21 9.36 -3.78 10.73
N LYS A 22 8.63 -4.45 9.87
CA LYS A 22 7.41 -3.91 9.27
C LYS A 22 6.19 -4.56 9.90
N LEU A 23 5.05 -3.86 9.85
CA LEU A 23 3.79 -4.41 10.29
C LEU A 23 3.38 -5.54 9.36
N PRO A 24 2.87 -6.67 9.91
CA PRO A 24 2.48 -7.82 9.09
C PRO A 24 1.13 -7.59 8.41
N ILE A 25 1.03 -6.51 7.68
CA ILE A 25 -0.18 -6.10 6.98
C ILE A 25 0.17 -5.96 5.51
N ILE A 26 -0.68 -6.50 4.65
CA ILE A 26 -0.56 -6.36 3.21
C ILE A 26 -1.79 -5.65 2.70
N VAL A 27 -1.58 -4.61 1.93
CA VAL A 27 -2.67 -3.84 1.30
C VAL A 27 -2.85 -4.34 -0.12
N VAL A 28 -4.08 -4.69 -0.47
CA VAL A 28 -4.41 -5.16 -1.82
C VAL A 28 -5.22 -4.08 -2.52
N LEU A 29 -4.72 -3.61 -3.66
CA LEU A 29 -5.42 -2.63 -4.49
C LEU A 29 -6.11 -3.34 -5.64
N ASP A 30 -7.43 -3.40 -5.54
CA ASP A 30 -8.28 -4.14 -6.47
C ASP A 30 -8.80 -3.21 -7.57
N ASN A 31 -8.17 -3.29 -8.73
CA ASN A 31 -8.62 -2.54 -9.91
C ASN A 31 -8.78 -1.04 -9.65
N ILE A 32 -7.78 -0.45 -9.02
CA ILE A 32 -7.78 0.99 -8.72
C ILE A 32 -7.35 1.76 -9.97
N ARG A 33 -8.19 2.68 -10.41
CA ARG A 33 -7.94 3.48 -11.61
C ARG A 33 -7.14 4.75 -11.36
N SER A 34 -7.33 5.35 -10.20
CA SER A 34 -6.73 6.65 -9.90
C SER A 34 -5.26 6.51 -9.55
N MET A 35 -4.40 7.06 -10.40
CA MET A 35 -2.96 7.10 -10.17
C MET A 35 -2.61 7.86 -8.89
N ASN A 36 -3.33 8.96 -8.64
CA ASN A 36 -3.12 9.74 -7.43
C ASN A 36 -3.46 8.95 -6.18
N ASN A 37 -4.52 8.16 -6.23
CA ASN A 37 -4.90 7.31 -5.09
C ASN A 37 -3.87 6.21 -4.87
N ILE A 38 -3.36 5.63 -5.94
CA ILE A 38 -2.32 4.60 -5.83
C ILE A 38 -1.10 5.20 -5.11
N GLY A 39 -0.64 6.36 -5.55
CA GLY A 39 0.49 7.04 -4.93
C GLY A 39 0.24 7.38 -3.47
N SER A 40 -0.97 7.83 -3.15
CA SER A 40 -1.34 8.15 -1.76
C SER A 40 -1.32 6.91 -0.88
N VAL A 41 -1.74 5.77 -1.41
CA VAL A 41 -1.67 4.49 -0.67
C VAL A 41 -0.22 4.13 -0.40
N PHE A 42 0.67 4.27 -1.39
CA PHE A 42 2.09 4.03 -1.17
C PHE A 42 2.64 4.91 -0.05
N ARG A 43 2.31 6.18 -0.09
CA ARG A 43 2.78 7.11 0.93
C ARG A 43 2.27 6.74 2.32
N THR A 44 1.01 6.39 2.43
CA THR A 44 0.41 5.97 3.71
C THR A 44 1.06 4.68 4.21
N CYS A 45 1.27 3.72 3.33
CA CYS A 45 1.92 2.46 3.69
C CYS A 45 3.36 2.68 4.14
N ASP A 46 4.06 3.63 3.53
CA ASP A 46 5.40 4.02 3.94
C ASP A 46 5.38 4.57 5.38
N ALA A 47 4.45 5.49 5.65
CA ALA A 47 4.35 6.13 6.95
C ALA A 47 4.05 5.12 8.06
N PHE A 48 3.26 4.10 7.78
CA PHE A 48 2.86 3.10 8.77
C PHE A 48 3.68 1.82 8.73
N ARG A 49 4.71 1.79 7.90
CA ARG A 49 5.62 0.63 7.79
C ARG A 49 4.88 -0.65 7.41
N ILE A 50 3.93 -0.52 6.51
CA ILE A 50 3.18 -1.66 5.98
C ILE A 50 4.13 -2.59 5.23
N GLN A 51 3.92 -3.88 5.36
CA GLN A 51 4.82 -4.89 4.81
C GLN A 51 4.88 -4.87 3.29
N LYS A 52 3.73 -4.77 2.62
CA LYS A 52 3.68 -4.93 1.18
C LYS A 52 2.37 -4.39 0.60
N ILE A 53 2.41 -4.00 -0.66
CA ILE A 53 1.22 -3.63 -1.42
C ILE A 53 1.11 -4.60 -2.60
N MET A 54 -0.08 -5.14 -2.84
CA MET A 54 -0.38 -5.94 -4.01
C MET A 54 -1.25 -5.13 -4.96
N LEU A 55 -0.75 -4.93 -6.18
CA LEU A 55 -1.42 -4.15 -7.22
C LEU A 55 -2.09 -5.13 -8.16
N CYS A 56 -3.42 -5.09 -8.27
CA CYS A 56 -4.19 -6.12 -8.96
C CYS A 56 -4.99 -5.59 -10.13
N GLY A 57 -5.05 -6.39 -11.20
CA GLY A 57 -5.88 -6.10 -12.35
C GLY A 57 -5.44 -4.85 -13.10
N ILE A 58 -6.34 -3.89 -13.24
CA ILE A 58 -6.06 -2.65 -13.97
C ILE A 58 -5.23 -1.66 -13.16
N THR A 59 -4.95 -1.94 -11.89
CA THR A 59 -4.13 -1.05 -11.05
C THR A 59 -2.76 -0.84 -11.70
N ALA A 60 -2.40 0.41 -11.93
CA ALA A 60 -1.13 0.73 -12.57
C ALA A 60 0.05 0.43 -11.65
N GLN A 61 1.18 0.18 -12.27
CA GLN A 61 2.41 -0.19 -11.55
C GLN A 61 3.42 0.97 -11.62
N PRO A 62 4.16 1.21 -10.54
CA PRO A 62 5.30 2.12 -10.60
C PRO A 62 6.37 1.59 -11.57
N PRO A 63 7.20 2.44 -12.15
CA PRO A 63 7.16 3.88 -12.01
C PRO A 63 6.12 4.51 -12.96
N HIS A 64 5.42 5.50 -12.48
CA HIS A 64 4.51 6.29 -13.28
C HIS A 64 4.48 7.70 -12.69
N LYS A 65 4.60 8.70 -13.55
CA LYS A 65 4.76 10.08 -13.08
C LYS A 65 3.62 10.53 -12.16
N ASP A 66 2.38 10.12 -12.45
CA ASP A 66 1.23 10.52 -11.63
C ASP A 66 1.14 9.75 -10.31
N ILE A 67 1.68 8.54 -10.27
CA ILE A 67 1.84 7.81 -9.01
C ILE A 67 2.90 8.48 -8.16
N GLU A 68 4.05 8.80 -8.75
CA GLU A 68 5.18 9.38 -8.02
C GLU A 68 4.85 10.74 -7.43
N LYS A 69 3.94 11.49 -8.05
CA LYS A 69 3.53 12.80 -7.52
C LYS A 69 2.97 12.73 -6.10
N THR A 70 2.22 11.69 -5.79
CA THR A 70 1.59 11.53 -4.48
C THR A 70 2.33 10.53 -3.60
N ALA A 71 3.08 9.62 -4.20
CA ALA A 71 3.86 8.64 -3.45
C ALA A 71 5.09 9.25 -2.78
N LEU A 72 5.67 10.30 -3.36
CA LEU A 72 6.81 11.04 -2.79
C LEU A 72 7.96 10.12 -2.38
N GLY A 73 8.36 9.23 -3.28
CA GLY A 73 9.46 8.30 -3.04
C GLY A 73 9.06 6.98 -2.41
N ALA A 74 7.84 6.85 -1.94
CA ALA A 74 7.40 5.64 -1.24
C ALA A 74 7.40 4.39 -2.12
N THR A 75 7.31 4.54 -3.44
CA THR A 75 7.38 3.37 -4.34
C THR A 75 8.72 2.66 -4.30
N GLN A 76 9.76 3.33 -3.80
CA GLN A 76 11.08 2.72 -3.62
C GLN A 76 11.25 2.13 -2.23
N SER A 77 10.47 2.58 -1.26
CA SER A 77 10.59 2.16 0.14
C SER A 77 9.69 0.98 0.48
N VAL A 78 8.47 0.99 -0.05
CA VAL A 78 7.46 -0.04 0.24
C VAL A 78 7.55 -1.13 -0.82
N ASP A 79 7.62 -2.37 -0.37
CA ASP A 79 7.62 -3.50 -1.29
C ASP A 79 6.24 -3.63 -1.94
N TRP A 80 6.22 -3.98 -3.21
CA TRP A 80 4.98 -4.19 -3.93
C TRP A 80 5.14 -5.29 -4.96
N GLU A 81 4.01 -5.85 -5.35
CA GLU A 81 3.96 -6.89 -6.37
C GLU A 81 2.69 -6.75 -7.17
N TYR A 82 2.76 -7.03 -8.47
CA TYR A 82 1.59 -6.99 -9.34
C TYR A 82 0.99 -8.38 -9.51
N PHE A 83 -0.35 -8.46 -9.48
CA PHE A 83 -1.10 -9.66 -9.79
C PHE A 83 -2.12 -9.38 -10.89
N PRO A 84 -2.20 -10.24 -11.91
CA PRO A 84 -3.17 -10.02 -12.99
C PRO A 84 -4.62 -10.00 -12.53
N SER A 85 -4.92 -10.67 -11.41
CA SER A 85 -6.26 -10.66 -10.84
C SER A 85 -6.20 -10.53 -9.34
N THR A 86 -7.22 -9.88 -8.78
CA THR A 86 -7.34 -9.78 -7.33
C THR A 86 -7.55 -11.15 -6.70
N GLU A 87 -8.25 -12.05 -7.39
CA GLU A 87 -8.46 -13.41 -6.88
C GLU A 87 -7.16 -14.12 -6.63
N ASN A 88 -6.19 -13.99 -7.54
CA ASN A 88 -4.89 -14.63 -7.37
C ASN A 88 -4.17 -14.08 -6.14
N ALA A 89 -4.22 -12.77 -5.93
CA ALA A 89 -3.61 -12.16 -4.76
C ALA A 89 -4.26 -12.66 -3.47
N ILE A 90 -5.58 -12.69 -3.43
CA ILE A 90 -6.34 -13.15 -2.25
C ILE A 90 -6.04 -14.62 -1.97
N THR A 91 -6.01 -15.46 -2.98
CA THR A 91 -5.69 -16.88 -2.82
C THR A 91 -4.29 -17.06 -2.23
N THR A 92 -3.33 -16.30 -2.75
CA THR A 92 -1.96 -16.33 -2.24
C THR A 92 -1.93 -15.96 -0.76
N LEU A 93 -2.64 -14.90 -0.37
CA LEU A 93 -2.66 -14.44 1.01
C LEU A 93 -3.35 -15.45 1.94
N LYS A 94 -4.44 -16.04 1.49
CA LYS A 94 -5.13 -17.08 2.28
C LYS A 94 -4.23 -18.28 2.50
N ASN A 95 -3.50 -18.70 1.48
CA ASN A 95 -2.56 -19.81 1.60
C ASN A 95 -1.43 -19.53 2.58
N LEU A 96 -1.12 -18.25 2.78
CA LEU A 96 -0.12 -17.81 3.75
C LEU A 96 -0.73 -17.49 5.12
N ASN A 97 -2.00 -17.84 5.32
CA ASN A 97 -2.72 -17.66 6.59
C ASN A 97 -2.98 -16.22 6.97
N TYR A 98 -3.04 -15.31 6.00
CA TYR A 98 -3.47 -13.94 6.27
C TYR A 98 -4.99 -13.89 6.42
N LYS A 99 -5.45 -13.08 7.37
CA LYS A 99 -6.86 -12.73 7.45
C LYS A 99 -7.15 -11.63 6.44
N ILE A 100 -8.27 -11.76 5.75
CA ILE A 100 -8.64 -10.81 4.72
C ILE A 100 -9.79 -9.93 5.22
N PHE A 101 -9.57 -8.62 5.17
CA PHE A 101 -10.60 -7.63 5.47
C PHE A 101 -10.81 -6.78 4.23
N ALA A 102 -12.04 -6.71 3.76
CA ALA A 102 -12.37 -5.90 2.59
C ALA A 102 -12.84 -4.53 3.04
N ILE A 103 -12.25 -3.49 2.43
CA ILE A 103 -12.70 -2.12 2.60
C ILE A 103 -13.20 -1.69 1.25
N GLU A 104 -14.52 -1.49 1.13
CA GLU A 104 -15.11 -1.05 -0.10
C GLU A 104 -15.18 0.46 -0.14
N GLN A 105 -14.70 1.02 -1.24
CA GLN A 105 -14.89 2.43 -1.49
C GLN A 105 -16.23 2.62 -2.17
N VAL A 106 -17.14 3.29 -1.48
CA VAL A 106 -18.44 3.60 -2.07
C VAL A 106 -18.38 4.99 -2.71
N GLU A 107 -19.28 5.22 -3.66
CA GLU A 107 -19.34 6.48 -4.39
C GLU A 107 -19.50 7.68 -3.46
N HIS A 108 -20.24 7.50 -2.39
CA HIS A 108 -20.41 8.55 -1.38
C HIS A 108 -19.51 8.27 -0.22
N SER A 109 -18.28 8.79 -0.31
CA SER A 109 -17.26 8.52 0.70
C SER A 109 -17.63 8.99 2.11
N SER A 110 -18.60 9.89 2.23
CA SER A 110 -19.08 10.31 3.55
C SER A 110 -19.60 9.15 4.38
N LEU A 111 -20.04 8.07 3.76
CA LEU A 111 -20.48 6.89 4.47
C LEU A 111 -19.34 6.19 5.17
N LEU A 112 -18.15 6.30 4.63
CA LEU A 112 -16.96 5.69 5.22
C LEU A 112 -16.39 6.51 6.37
N ASN A 113 -16.73 7.77 6.42
CA ASN A 113 -16.22 8.69 7.44
C ASN A 113 -17.07 8.75 8.70
N ASN A 114 -18.16 8.05 8.72
CA ASN A 114 -19.08 8.05 9.87
C ASN A 114 -18.69 7.02 10.92
#